data_ce44eaf26df61d66440616a79ecfab99
#
_entry.id   ce44eaf26df61d66440616a79ecfab99
#
_cell.length_a   1.000
_cell.length_b   1.000
_cell.length_c   1.000
_cell.angle_alpha   90.00
_cell.angle_beta   90.00
_cell.angle_gamma   90.00
#
_symmetry.space_group_name_H-M   'P 1'
#
loop_
_entity.id
_entity.type
_entity.pdbx_description
1 polymer ?
#
loop_
_entity_poly.entity_id
_entity_poly.type
_entity_poly.pdbx_seq_one_letter_code
_entity_poly.pdbx_strand_id
1 'polypeptide(L)'
;MRRVVVTGLGLLTTLGNDYKNSWNNLISGSSGIKKITQFDVSDLPCKIAGYISNNPDDENYFNKNNLIEIKDIKRNDRFIQYGLAASKMAIEDAFLNDLSDEEKLRVGVSVGSGIGGLETISNGAITINE
;
A
#
# COMPACT_ATOMS: atom_id res chain seq x y z
N MET A 1 26.20 23.51 -4.68
CA MET A 1 24.90 22.89 -4.95
C MET A 1 24.61 21.86 -3.85
N ARG A 2 23.46 21.89 -3.20
CA ARG A 2 23.11 20.83 -2.22
C ARG A 2 22.81 19.54 -2.98
N ARG A 3 23.41 18.42 -2.57
CA ARG A 3 23.15 17.10 -3.13
C ARG A 3 22.02 16.44 -2.32
N VAL A 4 20.97 16.02 -3.01
CA VAL A 4 19.85 15.27 -2.44
C VAL A 4 19.97 13.82 -2.90
N VAL A 5 19.76 12.89 -2.00
CA VAL A 5 19.86 11.45 -2.25
C VAL A 5 18.63 10.73 -1.69
N VAL A 6 18.27 9.60 -2.31
CA VAL A 6 17.27 8.67 -1.77
C VAL A 6 17.98 7.75 -0.80
N THR A 7 17.49 7.63 0.42
CA THR A 7 18.11 6.84 1.49
C THR A 7 17.30 5.58 1.83
N GLY A 8 16.04 5.52 1.46
CA GLY A 8 15.20 4.34 1.69
C GLY A 8 14.02 4.29 0.75
N LEU A 9 13.57 3.07 0.48
CA LEU A 9 12.46 2.77 -0.41
C LEU A 9 11.45 1.87 0.29
N GLY A 10 10.17 2.25 0.21
CA GLY A 10 9.05 1.42 0.61
C GLY A 10 8.06 1.31 -0.54
N LEU A 11 7.75 0.11 -0.96
CA LEU A 11 6.93 -0.15 -2.12
C LEU A 11 5.96 -1.30 -1.86
N LEU A 12 4.71 -1.07 -2.19
CA LEU A 12 3.65 -2.06 -2.16
C LEU A 12 2.93 -2.02 -3.51
N THR A 13 3.05 -3.08 -4.28
CA THR A 13 2.54 -3.16 -5.66
C THR A 13 1.80 -4.47 -5.92
N THR A 14 1.17 -4.55 -7.07
CA THR A 14 0.57 -5.79 -7.57
C THR A 14 1.60 -6.86 -7.96
N LEU A 15 2.88 -6.49 -8.02
CA LEU A 15 4.00 -7.39 -8.33
C LEU A 15 4.73 -7.90 -7.09
N GLY A 16 4.57 -7.22 -5.94
CA GLY A 16 5.25 -7.62 -4.71
C GLY A 16 4.95 -6.71 -3.53
N ASN A 17 5.20 -7.21 -2.34
CA ASN A 17 4.91 -6.57 -1.07
C ASN A 17 6.10 -5.77 -0.51
N ASP A 18 7.17 -5.67 -1.25
CA ASP A 18 8.35 -4.85 -1.00
C ASP A 18 9.02 -4.45 -2.32
N TYR A 19 10.01 -3.56 -2.25
CA TYR A 19 10.66 -3.07 -3.45
C TYR A 19 11.51 -4.12 -4.17
N LYS A 20 12.11 -5.09 -3.44
CA LYS A 20 12.97 -6.14 -4.04
C LYS A 20 12.14 -7.13 -4.84
N ASN A 21 11.06 -7.63 -4.25
CA ASN A 21 10.14 -8.54 -4.93
C ASN A 21 9.44 -7.85 -6.11
N SER A 22 8.98 -6.63 -5.91
CA SER A 22 8.38 -5.83 -7.00
C SER A 22 9.34 -5.63 -8.16
N TRP A 23 10.61 -5.32 -7.87
CA TRP A 23 11.64 -5.14 -8.89
C TRP A 23 11.98 -6.44 -9.60
N ASN A 24 12.21 -7.53 -8.87
CA ASN A 24 12.54 -8.84 -9.44
C ASN A 24 11.42 -9.34 -10.37
N ASN A 25 10.17 -9.20 -9.96
CA ASN A 25 9.02 -9.56 -10.79
C ASN A 25 8.88 -8.65 -12.00
N LEU A 26 9.18 -7.35 -11.86
CA LEU A 26 9.17 -6.42 -12.99
C LEU A 26 10.19 -6.80 -14.06
N ILE A 27 11.46 -7.03 -13.67
CA ILE A 27 12.53 -7.37 -14.63
C ILE A 27 12.38 -8.77 -15.22
N SER A 28 11.67 -9.69 -14.54
CA SER A 28 11.33 -11.01 -15.09
C SER A 28 10.15 -10.97 -16.08
N GLY A 29 9.52 -9.81 -16.27
CA GLY A 29 8.36 -9.66 -17.15
C GLY A 29 7.06 -10.20 -16.56
N SER A 30 6.99 -10.41 -15.23
CA SER A 30 5.77 -10.85 -14.55
C SER A 30 4.68 -9.80 -14.65
N SER A 31 3.42 -10.24 -14.82
CA SER A 31 2.27 -9.35 -14.84
C SER A 31 1.61 -9.27 -13.46
N GLY A 32 1.41 -8.05 -12.97
CA GLY A 32 0.59 -7.80 -11.77
C GLY A 32 -0.91 -7.70 -12.07
N ILE A 33 -1.32 -7.85 -13.34
CA ILE A 33 -2.73 -7.85 -13.73
C ILE A 33 -3.28 -9.27 -13.63
N LYS A 34 -4.34 -9.45 -12.85
CA LYS A 34 -4.97 -10.75 -12.57
C LYS A 34 -6.48 -10.67 -12.82
N LYS A 35 -7.13 -11.83 -12.94
CA LYS A 35 -8.59 -11.91 -12.95
C LYS A 35 -9.14 -11.40 -11.61
N ILE A 36 -10.17 -10.55 -11.67
CA ILE A 36 -10.85 -10.05 -10.47
C ILE A 36 -11.61 -11.22 -9.83
N THR A 37 -11.34 -11.46 -8.54
CA THR A 37 -11.98 -12.50 -7.72
C THR A 37 -12.60 -11.96 -6.45
N GLN A 38 -12.47 -10.65 -6.20
CA GLN A 38 -12.91 -10.00 -4.96
C GLN A 38 -14.42 -9.73 -4.94
N PHE A 39 -15.05 -9.65 -6.12
CA PHE A 39 -16.48 -9.45 -6.31
C PHE A 39 -16.91 -10.01 -7.66
N ASP A 40 -18.21 -10.13 -7.88
CA ASP A 40 -18.75 -10.58 -9.17
C ASP A 40 -18.56 -9.51 -10.25
N VAL A 41 -17.93 -9.93 -11.35
CA VAL A 41 -17.62 -9.09 -12.52
C VAL A 41 -18.30 -9.60 -13.79
N SER A 42 -19.30 -10.48 -13.67
CA SER A 42 -19.98 -11.10 -14.82
C SER A 42 -20.57 -10.05 -15.77
N ASP A 43 -21.13 -8.99 -15.22
CA ASP A 43 -21.79 -7.89 -15.96
C ASP A 43 -20.81 -6.78 -16.38
N LEU A 44 -19.54 -6.86 -16.00
CA LEU A 44 -18.56 -5.85 -16.34
C LEU A 44 -17.83 -6.18 -17.65
N PRO A 45 -17.54 -5.17 -18.49
CA PRO A 45 -16.79 -5.38 -19.72
C PRO A 45 -15.32 -5.79 -19.47
N CYS A 46 -14.71 -5.33 -18.37
CA CYS A 46 -13.36 -5.68 -17.96
C CYS A 46 -13.39 -6.60 -16.74
N LYS A 47 -12.70 -7.74 -16.82
CA LYS A 47 -12.67 -8.80 -15.78
C LYS A 47 -11.30 -8.98 -15.17
N ILE A 48 -10.36 -8.09 -15.49
CA ILE A 48 -8.99 -8.12 -14.98
C ILE A 48 -8.61 -6.78 -14.35
N ALA A 49 -7.81 -6.81 -13.31
CA ALA A 49 -7.28 -5.62 -12.65
C ALA A 49 -5.93 -5.90 -11.99
N GLY A 50 -5.20 -4.83 -11.71
CA GLY A 50 -4.09 -4.87 -10.78
C GLY A 50 -4.60 -4.57 -9.37
N TYR A 51 -4.44 -5.51 -8.45
CA TYR A 51 -4.81 -5.32 -7.05
C TYR A 51 -3.82 -6.02 -6.11
N ILE A 52 -3.72 -5.48 -4.90
CA ILE A 52 -2.93 -6.08 -3.83
C ILE A 52 -3.75 -7.20 -3.22
N SER A 53 -3.18 -8.40 -3.17
CA SER A 53 -3.90 -9.59 -2.73
C SER A 53 -4.16 -9.59 -1.22
N ASN A 54 -5.38 -9.94 -0.85
CA ASN A 54 -5.79 -10.20 0.52
C ASN A 54 -5.90 -11.72 0.81
N ASN A 55 -5.59 -12.57 -0.17
CA ASN A 55 -5.63 -14.02 -0.01
C ASN A 55 -4.29 -14.52 0.55
N PRO A 56 -4.26 -15.17 1.73
CA PRO A 56 -3.03 -15.71 2.33
C PRO A 56 -2.29 -16.74 1.46
N ASP A 57 -3.00 -17.41 0.56
CA ASP A 57 -2.42 -18.41 -0.35
C ASP A 57 -1.78 -17.77 -1.59
N ASP A 58 -1.90 -16.47 -1.78
CA ASP A 58 -1.26 -15.75 -2.88
C ASP A 58 0.19 -15.42 -2.49
N GLU A 59 1.13 -15.71 -3.36
CA GLU A 59 2.54 -15.39 -3.20
C GLU A 59 2.80 -13.91 -2.89
N ASN A 60 1.96 -13.03 -3.42
CA ASN A 60 2.00 -11.58 -3.19
C ASN A 60 0.96 -11.11 -2.15
N TYR A 61 0.59 -11.98 -1.20
CA TYR A 61 -0.31 -11.64 -0.12
C TYR A 61 0.27 -10.53 0.77
N PHE A 62 -0.50 -9.45 0.93
CA PHE A 62 -0.14 -8.36 1.84
C PHE A 62 -0.64 -8.67 3.26
N ASN A 63 0.26 -9.14 4.11
CA ASN A 63 -0.03 -9.31 5.53
C ASN A 63 0.08 -7.98 6.27
N LYS A 64 -1.02 -7.24 6.31
CA LYS A 64 -1.10 -5.94 6.99
C LYS A 64 -0.75 -6.00 8.48
N ASN A 65 -1.01 -7.12 9.16
CA ASN A 65 -0.76 -7.27 10.60
C ASN A 65 0.73 -7.21 10.97
N ASN A 66 1.62 -7.45 10.02
CA ASN A 66 3.07 -7.37 10.25
C ASN A 66 3.60 -5.92 10.21
N LEU A 67 2.86 -5.02 9.55
CA LEU A 67 3.34 -3.67 9.25
C LEU A 67 2.49 -2.57 9.88
N ILE A 68 1.24 -2.87 10.24
CA ILE A 68 0.26 -1.87 10.69
C ILE A 68 -0.33 -2.32 12.02
N GLU A 69 -0.52 -1.40 12.95
CA GLU A 69 -1.16 -1.71 14.21
C GLU A 69 -2.65 -2.05 14.01
N ILE A 70 -3.16 -3.01 14.79
CA ILE A 70 -4.55 -3.51 14.68
C ILE A 70 -5.58 -2.37 14.80
N LYS A 71 -5.30 -1.37 15.66
CA LYS A 71 -6.18 -0.19 15.81
C LYS A 71 -6.30 0.61 14.51
N ASP A 72 -5.18 0.74 13.77
CA ASP A 72 -5.13 1.51 12.54
C ASP A 72 -5.76 0.74 11.37
N ILE A 73 -5.61 -0.58 11.36
CA ILE A 73 -6.30 -1.44 10.37
C ILE A 73 -7.83 -1.28 10.48
N LYS A 74 -8.37 -1.17 11.70
CA LYS A 74 -9.82 -1.05 11.93
C LYS A 74 -10.39 0.33 11.62
N ARG A 75 -9.57 1.37 11.66
CA ARG A 75 -10.01 2.77 11.53
C ARG A 75 -9.77 3.36 10.15
N ASN A 76 -8.82 2.81 9.41
CA ASN A 76 -8.33 3.40 8.18
C ASN A 76 -8.73 2.58 6.97
N ASP A 77 -9.12 3.26 5.92
CA ASP A 77 -9.33 2.67 4.60
C ASP A 77 -8.04 2.06 4.03
N ARG A 78 -8.20 1.18 3.04
CA ARG A 78 -7.07 0.45 2.44
C ARG A 78 -5.96 1.36 1.92
N PHE A 79 -6.29 2.49 1.30
CA PHE A 79 -5.27 3.40 0.76
C PHE A 79 -4.37 3.97 1.88
N ILE A 80 -4.94 4.26 3.05
CA ILE A 80 -4.17 4.69 4.23
C ILE A 80 -3.30 3.54 4.73
N GLN A 81 -3.85 2.32 4.80
CA GLN A 81 -3.11 1.13 5.22
C GLN A 81 -1.90 0.89 4.31
N TYR A 82 -2.06 1.03 2.99
CA TYR A 82 -0.96 0.89 2.04
C TYR A 82 0.09 2.00 2.21
N GLY A 83 -0.36 3.24 2.41
CA GLY A 83 0.53 4.37 2.69
C GLY A 83 1.36 4.17 3.96
N LEU A 84 0.73 3.73 5.05
CA LEU A 84 1.41 3.42 6.31
C LEU A 84 2.43 2.30 6.15
N ALA A 85 2.07 1.20 5.46
CA ALA A 85 2.97 0.09 5.22
C ALA A 85 4.18 0.50 4.38
N ALA A 86 3.97 1.20 3.27
CA ALA A 86 5.05 1.67 2.42
C ALA A 86 5.95 2.69 3.15
N SER A 87 5.38 3.59 3.95
CA SER A 87 6.15 4.53 4.75
C SER A 87 7.02 3.83 5.79
N LYS A 88 6.47 2.82 6.47
CA LYS A 88 7.23 2.04 7.45
C LYS A 88 8.41 1.32 6.78
N MET A 89 8.20 0.66 5.64
CA MET A 89 9.27 0.01 4.88
C MET A 89 10.36 1.02 4.49
N ALA A 90 9.99 2.22 4.04
CA ALA A 90 10.94 3.26 3.64
C ALA A 90 11.76 3.77 4.83
N ILE A 91 11.14 3.93 6.01
CA ILE A 91 11.81 4.33 7.24
C ILE A 91 12.80 3.26 7.71
N GLU A 92 12.39 1.99 7.67
CA GLU A 92 13.23 0.86 8.02
C GLU A 92 14.43 0.72 7.07
N ASP A 93 14.20 0.83 5.75
CA ASP A 93 15.27 0.76 4.73
C ASP A 93 16.24 1.94 4.81
N ALA A 94 15.76 3.10 5.24
CA ALA A 94 16.59 4.29 5.49
C ALA A 94 17.31 4.29 6.84
N PHE A 95 17.09 3.30 7.72
CA PHE A 95 17.61 3.23 9.08
C PHE A 95 17.24 4.46 9.95
N LEU A 96 16.01 4.96 9.80
CA LEU A 96 15.51 6.14 10.50
C LEU A 96 14.65 5.83 11.74
N ASN A 97 14.68 4.59 12.25
CA ASN A 97 13.85 4.18 13.38
C ASN A 97 14.27 4.85 14.71
N ASP A 98 15.56 5.13 14.87
CA ASP A 98 16.16 5.57 16.14
C ASP A 98 16.58 7.04 16.12
N LEU A 99 15.81 7.89 15.46
CA LEU A 99 16.07 9.33 15.44
C LEU A 99 15.84 9.95 16.83
N SER A 100 16.79 10.80 17.24
CA SER A 100 16.61 11.69 18.40
C SER A 100 15.48 12.69 18.18
N ASP A 101 14.97 13.29 19.24
CA ASP A 101 13.90 14.28 19.13
C ASP A 101 14.34 15.53 18.33
N GLU A 102 15.60 15.92 18.42
CA GLU A 102 16.15 17.00 17.61
C GLU A 102 16.20 16.65 16.12
N GLU A 103 16.56 15.43 15.76
CA GLU A 103 16.55 14.96 14.38
C GLU A 103 15.14 14.86 13.82
N LYS A 104 14.17 14.38 14.60
CA LYS A 104 12.75 14.33 14.22
C LYS A 104 12.17 15.70 13.84
N LEU A 105 12.62 16.79 14.48
CA LEU A 105 12.21 18.15 14.15
C LEU A 105 12.65 18.58 12.73
N ARG A 106 13.59 17.87 12.13
CA ARG A 106 14.09 18.15 10.77
C ARG A 106 13.48 17.21 9.72
N VAL A 107 12.62 16.30 10.11
CA VAL A 107 11.92 15.35 9.22
C VAL A 107 10.61 15.96 8.78
N GLY A 108 10.40 16.07 7.48
CA GLY A 108 9.13 16.44 6.88
C GLY A 108 8.43 15.20 6.32
N VAL A 109 7.09 15.18 6.40
CA VAL A 109 6.25 14.13 5.82
C VAL A 109 5.37 14.75 4.75
N SER A 110 5.36 14.15 3.55
CA SER A 110 4.46 14.53 2.48
C SER A 110 3.86 13.28 1.85
N VAL A 111 2.54 13.14 1.96
CA VAL A 111 1.79 11.99 1.42
C VAL A 111 0.68 12.51 0.53
N GLY A 112 0.52 11.90 -0.64
CA GLY A 112 -0.54 12.21 -1.59
C GLY A 112 -1.42 10.99 -1.86
N SER A 113 -2.69 11.22 -2.15
CA SER A 113 -3.64 10.21 -2.60
C SER A 113 -4.47 10.77 -3.74
N GLY A 114 -4.75 9.95 -4.77
CA GLY A 114 -5.54 10.38 -5.91
C GLY A 114 -7.01 10.59 -5.55
N ILE A 115 -7.68 9.58 -5.00
CA ILE A 115 -9.12 9.60 -4.72
C ILE A 115 -9.40 9.34 -3.23
N GLY A 116 -8.63 8.46 -2.59
CA GLY A 116 -8.79 8.15 -1.17
C GLY A 116 -9.81 7.03 -0.89
N GLY A 117 -10.66 7.24 0.12
CA GLY A 117 -11.52 6.22 0.72
C GLY A 117 -12.82 5.94 -0.01
N LEU A 118 -12.78 5.42 -1.22
CA LEU A 118 -13.97 5.07 -2.00
C LEU A 118 -14.89 4.08 -1.28
N GLU A 119 -14.31 3.12 -0.54
CA GLU A 119 -15.07 2.12 0.21
C GLU A 119 -15.90 2.78 1.32
N THR A 120 -15.30 3.68 2.10
CA THR A 120 -16.00 4.45 3.13
C THR A 120 -17.08 5.34 2.54
N ILE A 121 -16.80 6.01 1.41
CA ILE A 121 -17.79 6.87 0.73
C ILE A 121 -18.97 6.03 0.24
N SER A 122 -18.70 4.90 -0.40
CA SER A 122 -19.75 4.01 -0.92
C SER A 122 -20.62 3.45 0.21
N ASN A 123 -20.01 2.92 1.27
CA ASN A 123 -20.73 2.37 2.41
C ASN A 123 -21.52 3.45 3.14
N GLY A 124 -20.96 4.66 3.30
CA GLY A 124 -21.67 5.79 3.88
C GLY A 124 -22.89 6.21 3.06
N ALA A 125 -22.78 6.23 1.73
CA ALA A 125 -23.89 6.55 0.86
C ALA A 125 -25.02 5.50 0.95
N ILE A 126 -24.69 4.20 1.05
CA ILE A 126 -25.66 3.12 1.24
C ILE A 126 -26.37 3.29 2.57
N THR A 127 -25.63 3.48 3.68
CA THR A 127 -26.21 3.63 5.03
C THR A 127 -27.13 4.85 5.17
N ILE A 128 -26.88 5.93 4.43
CA ILE A 128 -27.74 7.13 4.46
C ILE A 128 -29.05 6.89 3.70
N ASN A 129 -29.05 5.98 2.72
CA ASN A 129 -30.23 5.69 1.88
C ASN A 129 -31.10 4.55 2.44
N GLU A 130 -30.66 3.85 3.48
CA GLU A 130 -31.42 2.87 4.25
C GLU A 130 -32.16 3.53 5.43
#